data_ca1aa850ee53abad468ad8daa36a948c
#
_entry.id   ca1aa850ee53abad468ad8daa36a948c
#
_cell.length_a   1.000
_cell.length_b   1.000
_cell.length_c   1.000
_cell.angle_alpha   90.00
_cell.angle_beta   90.00
_cell.angle_gamma   90.00
#
_symmetry.space_group_name_H-M   'P 1'
#
loop_
_entity.id
_entity.type
_entity.pdbx_description
1 polymer ?
#
loop_
_entity_poly.entity_id
_entity_poly.type
_entity_poly.pdbx_seq_one_letter_code
_entity_poly.pdbx_strand_id
1 'polypeptide(L)'
;MKTVQLGTISVIHETWLPYAAACLISYCNKIPEIKSQYKFNEPLYKYKPVEDYTDKFKDIDVFGLTCYVWNQAYNDQLMSHYKDINPQGITMYGGPNVPEDPKLAEQFAKEHPYIDIF
;
A
#
# COMPACT_ATOMS: atom_id res chain seq x y z
N MET A 1 -9.63 6.11 16.03
CA MET A 1 -9.47 6.44 14.60
C MET A 1 -8.39 5.54 14.01
N LYS A 2 -8.68 4.89 12.91
CA LYS A 2 -7.74 3.99 12.26
C LYS A 2 -6.75 4.76 11.38
N THR A 3 -5.50 4.36 11.41
CA THR A 3 -4.43 5.00 10.62
C THR A 3 -4.23 4.28 9.29
N VAL A 4 -4.30 5.03 8.20
CA VAL A 4 -4.12 4.55 6.82
C VAL A 4 -2.82 5.08 6.25
N GLN A 5 -2.01 4.19 5.70
CA GLN A 5 -0.82 4.51 4.95
C GLN A 5 -0.97 4.07 3.50
N LEU A 6 -0.94 5.01 2.58
CA LEU A 6 -0.90 4.73 1.15
C LEU A 6 0.46 5.10 0.58
N GLY A 7 0.84 4.49 -0.52
CA GLY A 7 2.11 4.80 -1.16
C GLY A 7 2.20 4.37 -2.61
N THR A 8 3.11 5.03 -3.31
CA THR A 8 3.58 4.67 -4.65
C THR A 8 5.09 4.77 -4.60
N ILE A 9 5.77 3.63 -4.53
CA ILE A 9 7.22 3.59 -4.42
C ILE A 9 7.83 3.55 -5.81
N SER A 10 8.72 4.50 -6.11
CA SER A 10 9.52 4.47 -7.34
C SER A 10 10.90 3.92 -7.06
N VAL A 11 11.20 2.76 -7.62
CA VAL A 11 12.55 2.14 -7.55
C VAL A 11 13.48 2.69 -8.61
N ILE A 12 12.97 3.50 -9.54
CA ILE A 12 13.72 4.03 -10.69
C ILE A 12 14.14 5.48 -10.47
N HIS A 13 13.23 6.31 -9.94
CA HIS A 13 13.47 7.74 -9.70
C HIS A 13 12.95 8.17 -8.32
N GLU A 14 13.83 8.69 -7.50
CA GLU A 14 13.49 9.21 -6.16
C GLU A 14 12.63 10.47 -6.19
N THR A 15 12.58 11.15 -7.33
CA THR A 15 11.86 12.42 -7.50
C THR A 15 10.41 12.27 -7.95
N TRP A 16 9.96 11.05 -8.22
CA TRP A 16 8.57 10.82 -8.62
C TRP A 16 7.63 10.94 -7.41
N LEU A 17 6.64 11.80 -7.56
CA LEU A 17 5.64 12.02 -6.52
C LEU A 17 4.63 10.86 -6.49
N PRO A 18 4.13 10.50 -5.30
CA PRO A 18 3.11 9.45 -5.13
C PRO A 18 1.71 9.96 -5.50
N TYR A 19 1.51 10.35 -6.75
CA TYR A 19 0.33 11.04 -7.22
C TYR A 19 -0.96 10.26 -7.01
N ALA A 20 -0.98 8.96 -7.33
CA ALA A 20 -2.16 8.12 -7.16
C ALA A 20 -2.60 8.07 -5.68
N ALA A 21 -1.66 7.85 -4.76
CA ALA A 21 -1.94 7.84 -3.34
C ALA A 21 -2.46 9.20 -2.86
N ALA A 22 -1.86 10.30 -3.31
CA ALA A 22 -2.29 11.65 -2.97
C ALA A 22 -3.72 11.95 -3.45
N CYS A 23 -4.08 11.51 -4.66
CA CYS A 23 -5.43 11.66 -5.20
C CYS A 23 -6.46 10.88 -4.37
N LEU A 24 -6.16 9.64 -3.98
CA LEU A 24 -7.03 8.82 -3.14
C LEU A 24 -7.25 9.46 -1.78
N ILE A 25 -6.20 9.92 -1.13
CA ILE A 25 -6.27 10.59 0.18
C ILE A 25 -7.12 11.87 0.07
N SER A 26 -6.88 12.68 -0.96
CA SER A 26 -7.65 13.91 -1.19
C SER A 26 -9.13 13.63 -1.39
N TYR A 27 -9.47 12.58 -2.12
CA TYR A 27 -10.86 12.17 -2.34
C TYR A 27 -11.49 11.66 -1.04
N CYS A 28 -10.85 10.75 -0.33
CA CYS A 28 -11.34 10.19 0.93
C CYS A 28 -11.59 11.26 2.00
N ASN A 29 -10.73 12.27 2.08
CA ASN A 29 -10.88 13.37 3.04
C ASN A 29 -12.07 14.30 2.75
N LYS A 30 -12.71 14.19 1.58
CA LYS A 30 -13.96 14.90 1.25
C LYS A 30 -15.20 14.16 1.71
N ILE A 31 -15.08 12.89 2.11
CA ILE A 31 -16.19 12.05 2.54
C ILE A 31 -16.24 12.08 4.07
N PRO A 32 -17.27 12.72 4.69
CA PRO A 32 -17.34 12.92 6.14
C PRO A 32 -17.22 11.63 6.95
N GLU A 33 -17.87 10.54 6.48
CA GLU A 33 -17.86 9.25 7.15
C GLU A 33 -16.45 8.64 7.19
N ILE A 34 -15.68 8.80 6.11
CA ILE A 34 -14.30 8.32 6.06
C ILE A 34 -13.41 9.19 6.93
N LYS A 35 -13.52 10.50 6.78
CA LYS A 35 -12.73 11.46 7.55
C LYS A 35 -12.91 11.33 9.07
N SER A 36 -14.09 10.94 9.52
CA SER A 36 -14.38 10.75 10.94
C SER A 36 -13.77 9.48 11.54
N GLN A 37 -13.48 8.46 10.70
CA GLN A 37 -13.03 7.14 11.15
C GLN A 37 -11.56 6.86 10.83
N TYR A 38 -11.00 7.52 9.83
CA TYR A 38 -9.67 7.23 9.30
C TYR A 38 -8.78 8.47 9.28
N LYS A 39 -7.54 8.28 9.70
CA LYS A 39 -6.47 9.26 9.56
C LYS A 39 -5.49 8.78 8.50
N PHE A 40 -5.28 9.59 7.49
CA PHE A 40 -4.32 9.31 6.44
C PHE A 40 -2.96 9.94 6.76
N ASN A 41 -1.91 9.14 6.73
CA ASN A 41 -0.54 9.63 6.78
C ASN A 41 -0.13 10.22 5.42
N GLU A 42 0.96 10.96 5.38
CA GLU A 42 1.58 11.38 4.12
C GLU A 42 1.95 10.16 3.28
N PRO A 43 1.74 10.20 1.95
CA PRO A 43 2.04 9.07 1.09
C PRO A 43 3.49 8.61 1.17
N LEU A 44 3.72 7.31 1.16
CA LEU A 44 5.06 6.74 1.01
C LEU A 44 5.50 6.79 -0.46
N TYR A 45 6.74 7.17 -0.69
CA TYR A 45 7.34 7.22 -2.02
C TYR A 45 8.81 6.84 -2.06
N LYS A 46 9.51 6.81 -0.92
CA LYS A 46 10.95 6.56 -0.88
C LYS A 46 11.27 5.09 -1.02
N TYR A 47 12.17 4.78 -1.95
CA TYR A 47 12.80 3.49 -2.07
C TYR A 47 13.98 3.41 -1.08
N LYS A 48 13.87 2.55 -0.09
CA LYS A 48 14.88 2.30 0.93
C LYS A 48 14.76 0.88 1.47
N PRO A 49 15.74 0.34 2.23
CA PRO A 49 15.61 -0.97 2.84
C PRO A 49 14.29 -1.12 3.61
N VAL A 50 13.59 -2.25 3.45
CA VAL A 50 12.28 -2.45 4.07
C VAL A 50 12.33 -2.36 5.59
N GLU A 51 13.45 -2.73 6.19
CA GLU A 51 13.71 -2.66 7.63
C GLU A 51 13.63 -1.23 8.18
N ASP A 52 13.91 -0.23 7.34
CA ASP A 52 13.85 1.19 7.73
C ASP A 52 12.40 1.66 7.96
N TYR A 53 11.41 0.89 7.53
CA TYR A 53 9.99 1.14 7.76
C TYR A 53 9.43 0.46 9.02
N THR A 54 10.18 -0.39 9.69
CA THR A 54 9.72 -1.24 10.80
C THR A 54 8.97 -0.46 11.89
N ASP A 55 9.53 0.64 12.36
CA ASP A 55 8.91 1.41 13.44
C ASP A 55 7.60 2.07 13.00
N LYS A 56 7.54 2.53 11.75
CA LYS A 56 6.34 3.12 11.18
C LYS A 56 5.20 2.10 11.07
N PHE A 57 5.51 0.85 10.77
CA PHE A 57 4.51 -0.20 10.54
C PHE A 57 3.70 -0.56 11.79
N LYS A 58 4.23 -0.34 12.98
CA LYS A 58 3.54 -0.64 14.24
C LYS A 58 2.25 0.17 14.43
N ASP A 59 2.19 1.36 13.84
CA ASP A 59 1.10 2.33 14.03
C ASP A 59 0.15 2.44 12.83
N ILE A 60 0.26 1.52 11.86
CA ILE A 60 -0.56 1.51 10.64
C ILE A 60 -1.61 0.40 10.73
N ASP A 61 -2.89 0.75 10.63
CA ASP A 61 -4.00 -0.21 10.60
C ASP A 61 -4.30 -0.71 9.19
N VAL A 62 -4.14 0.15 8.18
CA VAL A 62 -4.39 -0.16 6.77
C VAL A 62 -3.22 0.32 5.93
N PHE A 63 -2.61 -0.59 5.17
CA PHE A 63 -1.48 -0.28 4.31
C PHE A 63 -1.77 -0.63 2.86
N GLY A 64 -1.75 0.37 1.97
CA GLY A 64 -2.02 0.23 0.55
C GLY A 64 -0.88 0.73 -0.33
N LEU A 65 -0.54 -0.03 -1.37
CA LEU A 65 0.48 0.33 -2.35
C LEU A 65 -0.05 0.22 -3.77
N THR A 66 0.40 1.12 -4.64
CA THR A 66 0.16 1.05 -6.08
C THR A 66 1.21 0.15 -6.72
N CYS A 67 0.76 -0.87 -7.44
CA CYS A 67 1.62 -1.85 -8.10
C CYS A 67 1.82 -1.54 -9.57
N TYR A 68 3.08 -1.43 -9.95
CA TYR A 68 3.57 -1.37 -11.31
C TYR A 68 4.58 -2.50 -11.53
N VAL A 69 4.87 -2.82 -12.78
CA VAL A 69 5.84 -3.87 -13.11
C VAL A 69 7.22 -3.61 -12.49
N TRP A 70 7.62 -2.35 -12.35
CA TRP A 70 8.94 -1.96 -11.83
C TRP A 70 9.04 -1.93 -10.30
N ASN A 71 7.94 -1.88 -9.55
CA ASN A 71 7.97 -1.84 -8.09
C ASN A 71 7.36 -3.08 -7.41
N GLN A 72 6.81 -4.02 -8.16
CA GLN A 72 6.10 -5.17 -7.61
C GLN A 72 6.97 -5.98 -6.63
N ALA A 73 8.19 -6.32 -7.02
CA ALA A 73 9.08 -7.12 -6.18
C ALA A 73 9.42 -6.42 -4.85
N TYR A 74 9.63 -5.11 -4.89
CA TYR A 74 9.87 -4.32 -3.69
C TYR A 74 8.60 -4.21 -2.82
N ASN A 75 7.45 -3.96 -3.45
CA ASN A 75 6.16 -3.90 -2.75
C ASN A 75 5.87 -5.22 -2.02
N ASP A 76 6.18 -6.35 -2.64
CA ASP A 76 5.96 -7.69 -2.04
C ASP A 76 6.81 -7.87 -0.78
N GLN A 77 8.07 -7.46 -0.81
CA GLN A 77 8.93 -7.47 0.37
C GLN A 77 8.41 -6.55 1.48
N LEU A 78 7.98 -5.34 1.10
CA LEU A 78 7.49 -4.34 2.04
C LEU A 78 6.19 -4.79 2.73
N MET A 79 5.24 -5.33 1.96
CA MET A 79 3.97 -5.84 2.49
C MET A 79 4.13 -7.09 3.36
N SER A 80 4.99 -8.01 2.94
CA SER A 80 5.32 -9.19 3.75
C SER A 80 5.94 -8.78 5.09
N HIS A 81 6.87 -7.83 5.07
CA HIS A 81 7.48 -7.29 6.27
C HIS A 81 6.47 -6.58 7.19
N TYR A 82 5.56 -5.80 6.59
CA TYR A 82 4.47 -5.17 7.35
C TYR A 82 3.59 -6.21 8.06
N LYS A 83 3.20 -7.29 7.36
CA LYS A 83 2.37 -8.35 7.95
C LYS A 83 3.08 -9.11 9.08
N ASP A 84 4.40 -9.26 9.01
CA ASP A 84 5.18 -9.86 10.10
C ASP A 84 5.15 -9.00 11.36
N ILE A 85 5.16 -7.67 11.20
CA ILE A 85 5.14 -6.71 12.32
C ILE A 85 3.73 -6.50 12.84
N ASN A 86 2.75 -6.39 11.94
CA ASN A 86 1.35 -6.12 12.23
C ASN A 86 0.42 -7.13 11.54
N PRO A 87 0.31 -8.36 12.06
CA PRO A 87 -0.52 -9.41 11.44
C PRO A 87 -2.00 -9.07 11.31
N GLN A 88 -2.52 -8.20 12.16
CA GLN A 88 -3.92 -7.76 12.15
C GLN A 88 -4.18 -6.58 11.21
N GLY A 89 -3.13 -5.95 10.70
CA GLY A 89 -3.24 -4.86 9.76
C GLY A 89 -3.81 -5.32 8.41
N ILE A 90 -4.61 -4.47 7.77
CA ILE A 90 -5.19 -4.73 6.46
C ILE A 90 -4.21 -4.25 5.37
N THR A 91 -3.97 -5.10 4.38
CA THR A 91 -3.09 -4.79 3.23
C THR A 91 -3.90 -4.71 1.95
N MET A 92 -3.55 -3.74 1.10
CA MET A 92 -4.23 -3.51 -0.17
C MET A 92 -3.22 -3.28 -1.30
N TYR A 93 -3.50 -3.90 -2.46
CA TYR A 93 -2.84 -3.58 -3.72
C TYR A 93 -3.82 -2.98 -4.71
N GLY A 94 -3.38 -1.95 -5.42
CA GLY A 94 -4.05 -1.39 -6.58
C GLY A 94 -3.05 -1.13 -7.68
N GLY A 95 -3.51 -0.52 -8.77
CA GLY A 95 -2.66 -0.12 -9.87
C GLY A 95 -2.59 -1.11 -11.02
N PRO A 96 -1.86 -0.74 -12.09
CA PRO A 96 -1.93 -1.44 -13.38
C PRO A 96 -1.37 -2.87 -13.37
N ASN A 97 -0.55 -3.22 -12.38
CA ASN A 97 0.03 -4.57 -12.30
C ASN A 97 -0.86 -5.59 -11.55
N VAL A 98 -1.98 -5.15 -11.00
CA VAL A 98 -2.99 -6.04 -10.44
C VAL A 98 -3.88 -6.55 -11.60
N PRO A 99 -3.99 -7.87 -11.81
CA PRO A 99 -4.75 -8.41 -12.93
C PRO A 99 -6.25 -8.11 -12.83
N GLU A 100 -6.87 -7.74 -13.95
CA GLU A 100 -8.32 -7.56 -14.09
C GLU A 100 -9.04 -8.86 -14.48
N ASP A 101 -8.37 -9.76 -15.20
CA ASP A 101 -8.92 -11.06 -15.57
C ASP A 101 -9.16 -11.92 -14.32
N PRO A 102 -10.38 -12.50 -14.14
CA PRO A 102 -10.70 -13.24 -12.90
C PRO A 102 -9.77 -14.42 -12.59
N LYS A 103 -9.30 -15.15 -13.63
CA LYS A 103 -8.39 -16.29 -13.42
C LYS A 103 -7.00 -15.83 -13.04
N LEU A 104 -6.52 -14.78 -13.69
CA LEU A 104 -5.22 -14.19 -13.37
C LEU A 104 -5.25 -13.52 -12.00
N ALA A 105 -6.37 -12.87 -11.64
CA ALA A 105 -6.57 -12.29 -10.31
C ALA A 105 -6.56 -13.34 -9.21
N GLU A 106 -7.20 -14.49 -9.42
CA GLU A 106 -7.17 -15.62 -8.49
C GLU A 106 -5.76 -16.17 -8.29
N GLN A 107 -5.00 -16.34 -9.39
CA GLN A 107 -3.61 -16.78 -9.33
C GLN A 107 -2.74 -15.76 -8.61
N PHE A 108 -2.90 -14.48 -8.92
CA PHE A 108 -2.19 -13.39 -8.26
C PHE A 108 -2.46 -13.37 -6.75
N ALA A 109 -3.72 -13.57 -6.34
CA ALA A 109 -4.08 -13.63 -4.92
C ALA A 109 -3.42 -14.82 -4.21
N LYS A 110 -3.32 -15.98 -4.85
CA LYS A 110 -2.63 -17.16 -4.30
C LYS A 110 -1.12 -16.93 -4.14
N GLU A 111 -0.52 -16.17 -5.04
CA GLU A 111 0.90 -15.81 -5.01
C GLU A 111 1.23 -14.71 -4.00
N HIS A 112 0.21 -13.97 -3.54
CA HIS A 112 0.34 -12.86 -2.60
C HIS A 112 -0.53 -13.05 -1.36
N PRO A 113 -0.29 -14.12 -0.55
CA PRO A 113 -1.14 -14.45 0.59
C PRO A 113 -1.12 -13.41 1.73
N TYR A 114 -0.17 -12.49 1.70
CA TYR A 114 -0.04 -11.36 2.63
C TYR A 114 -0.86 -10.14 2.21
N ILE A 115 -1.62 -10.20 1.12
CA ILE A 115 -2.49 -9.12 0.66
C ILE A 115 -3.95 -9.50 0.88
N ASP A 116 -4.69 -8.62 1.54
CA ASP A 116 -6.09 -8.85 1.91
C ASP A 116 -7.07 -8.35 0.84
N ILE A 117 -6.72 -7.25 0.14
CA ILE A 117 -7.61 -6.57 -0.82
C ILE A 117 -6.84 -6.23 -2.09
N PHE A 118 -7.47 -6.49 -3.22
CA PHE A 118 -6.96 -6.14 -4.55
C PHE A 118 -7.90 -5.19 -5.27
#